data_71d2c025ccc158d4a8a08d69d8e3decc
#
_entry.id   71d2c025ccc158d4a8a08d69d8e3decc
#
_cell.length_a   1.000
_cell.length_b   1.000
_cell.length_c   1.000
_cell.angle_alpha   90.00
_cell.angle_beta   90.00
_cell.angle_gamma   90.00
#
_symmetry.space_group_name_H-M   'P 1'
#
loop_
_entity.id
_entity.type
_entity.pdbx_description
1 polymer ?
#
loop_
_entity_poly.entity_id
_entity_poly.type
_entity_poly.pdbx_seq_one_letter_code
_entity_poly.pdbx_strand_id
1 'polypeptide(L)'
;MIQETSERVRVLSVLVEDGSSTLTKVTGMIRRRGFHVRAITVGPSGEPGRSRMTLQIDAGHAEVDQVRKQLERLVEVLEIEDLTEHDVHSRELVVARVAASVVPELVAKGARVLEPGSVSTTIEFAGEGEEVGAFVEDLRRHGNLDVVRSGPVVMRRTARIQ
;
A
#
# COMPACT_ATOMS: atom_id res chain seq x y z
N MET A 1 -9.84 -15.25 -18.97
CA MET A 1 -8.63 -15.87 -18.42
C MET A 1 -7.82 -14.78 -17.71
N ILE A 2 -8.35 -14.23 -16.62
CA ILE A 2 -7.70 -13.22 -15.74
C ILE A 2 -8.09 -13.58 -14.31
N GLN A 3 -7.51 -14.64 -13.75
CA GLN A 3 -7.72 -15.07 -12.36
C GLN A 3 -6.44 -15.61 -11.70
N GLU A 4 -5.25 -15.15 -12.13
CA GLU A 4 -3.96 -15.57 -11.53
C GLU A 4 -3.24 -14.47 -10.75
N THR A 5 -3.87 -13.31 -10.50
CA THR A 5 -3.13 -12.14 -10.01
C THR A 5 -3.06 -12.05 -8.49
N SER A 6 -3.90 -12.77 -7.74
CA SER A 6 -3.95 -12.68 -6.27
C SER A 6 -2.90 -13.55 -5.55
N GLU A 7 -2.49 -14.68 -6.13
CA GLU A 7 -1.57 -15.62 -5.47
C GLU A 7 -0.09 -15.21 -5.51
N ARG A 8 0.27 -14.16 -6.23
CA ARG A 8 1.68 -13.70 -6.36
C ARG A 8 2.04 -12.45 -5.57
N VAL A 9 1.06 -11.74 -5.02
CA VAL A 9 1.37 -10.52 -4.25
C VAL A 9 1.81 -10.89 -2.86
N ARG A 10 3.05 -10.53 -2.52
CA ARG A 10 3.61 -10.70 -1.19
C ARG A 10 3.69 -9.35 -0.50
N VAL A 11 3.42 -9.35 0.80
CA VAL A 11 3.42 -8.16 1.64
C VAL A 11 4.48 -8.31 2.73
N LEU A 12 5.53 -7.49 2.65
CA LEU A 12 6.57 -7.44 3.68
C LEU A 12 6.46 -6.14 4.48
N SER A 13 6.52 -6.25 5.79
CA SER A 13 6.71 -5.13 6.71
C SER A 13 8.18 -5.08 7.12
N VAL A 14 8.84 -3.94 6.92
CA VAL A 14 10.26 -3.77 7.19
C VAL A 14 10.46 -2.58 8.12
N LEU A 15 11.03 -2.80 9.30
CA LEU A 15 11.45 -1.73 10.20
C LEU A 15 12.89 -1.37 9.88
N VAL A 16 13.15 -0.10 9.66
CA VAL A 16 14.47 0.40 9.27
C VAL A 16 14.90 1.61 10.11
N GLU A 17 16.20 1.82 10.21
CA GLU A 17 16.75 3.08 10.71
C GLU A 17 16.55 4.20 9.68
N ASP A 18 16.19 5.39 10.17
CA ASP A 18 16.08 6.57 9.32
C ASP A 18 17.48 7.01 8.86
N GLY A 19 17.72 6.86 7.57
CA GLY A 19 18.96 7.25 6.93
C GLY A 19 18.71 7.73 5.50
N SER A 20 19.47 8.71 5.06
CA SER A 20 19.33 9.29 3.73
C SER A 20 19.48 8.26 2.57
N SER A 21 20.16 7.17 2.84
CA SER A 21 20.41 6.09 1.86
C SER A 21 19.55 4.83 2.06
N THR A 22 18.81 4.72 3.16
CA THR A 22 18.10 3.49 3.53
C THR A 22 17.10 3.05 2.46
N LEU A 23 16.23 3.97 2.02
CA LEU A 23 15.26 3.69 0.96
C LEU A 23 15.94 3.27 -0.35
N THR A 24 17.01 3.96 -0.74
CA THR A 24 17.78 3.64 -1.95
C THR A 24 18.43 2.25 -1.87
N LYS A 25 18.95 1.86 -0.70
CA LYS A 25 19.54 0.53 -0.51
C LYS A 25 18.50 -0.56 -0.60
N VAL A 26 17.35 -0.39 0.08
CA VAL A 26 16.23 -1.36 0.06
C VAL A 26 15.69 -1.51 -1.37
N THR A 27 15.32 -0.42 -2.02
CA THR A 27 14.76 -0.46 -3.37
C THR A 27 15.77 -0.95 -4.41
N GLY A 28 17.03 -0.52 -4.29
CA GLY A 28 18.12 -0.96 -5.15
C GLY A 28 18.42 -2.46 -5.05
N MET A 29 18.28 -3.03 -3.86
CA MET A 29 18.44 -4.46 -3.65
C MET A 29 17.30 -5.25 -4.32
N ILE A 30 16.05 -4.84 -4.12
CA ILE A 30 14.87 -5.47 -4.74
C ILE A 30 14.99 -5.41 -6.28
N ARG A 31 15.36 -4.24 -6.82
CA ARG A 31 15.53 -4.02 -8.26
C ARG A 31 16.59 -4.93 -8.88
N ARG A 32 17.75 -5.10 -8.23
CA ARG A 32 18.85 -5.96 -8.76
C ARG A 32 18.42 -7.41 -8.95
N ARG A 33 17.39 -7.86 -8.26
CA ARG A 33 16.83 -9.22 -8.37
C ARG A 33 15.69 -9.34 -9.37
N GLY A 34 15.29 -8.25 -10.01
CA GLY A 34 14.25 -8.24 -11.04
C GLY A 34 12.82 -8.41 -10.51
N PHE A 35 12.60 -8.23 -9.20
CA PHE A 35 11.25 -8.30 -8.63
C PHE A 35 10.43 -7.08 -9.02
N HIS A 36 9.17 -7.33 -9.38
CA HIS A 36 8.23 -6.26 -9.62
C HIS A 36 7.64 -5.78 -8.30
N VAL A 37 7.85 -4.49 -8.00
CA VAL A 37 7.29 -3.82 -6.84
C VAL A 37 5.99 -3.13 -7.24
N ARG A 38 4.88 -3.52 -6.63
CA ARG A 38 3.56 -2.89 -6.86
C ARG A 38 3.37 -1.61 -6.07
N ALA A 39 3.82 -1.64 -4.80
CA ALA A 39 3.72 -0.49 -3.92
C ALA A 39 4.83 -0.50 -2.88
N ILE A 40 5.26 0.68 -2.49
CA ILE A 40 6.12 0.94 -1.34
C ILE A 40 5.49 2.08 -0.56
N THR A 41 5.16 1.82 0.69
CA THR A 41 4.73 2.85 1.63
C THR A 41 5.77 2.97 2.71
N VAL A 42 6.20 4.19 3.01
CA VAL A 42 7.20 4.48 4.05
C VAL A 42 6.65 5.55 4.97
N GLY A 43 6.73 5.33 6.26
CA GLY A 43 6.32 6.29 7.26
C GLY A 43 7.12 6.16 8.54
N PRO A 44 7.16 7.20 9.38
CA PRO A 44 7.76 7.13 10.70
C PRO A 44 7.16 5.98 11.50
N SER A 45 7.99 5.24 12.22
CA SER A 45 7.52 4.26 13.20
C SER A 45 7.15 4.98 14.51
N GLY A 46 6.59 4.25 15.48
CA GLY A 46 6.35 4.80 16.81
C GLY A 46 7.64 5.11 17.60
N GLU A 47 8.81 4.73 17.08
CA GLU A 47 10.11 4.94 17.71
C GLU A 47 10.89 6.02 16.97
N PRO A 48 11.46 7.02 17.68
CA PRO A 48 12.27 8.06 17.05
C PRO A 48 13.46 7.48 16.27
N GLY A 49 13.74 8.03 15.10
CA GLY A 49 14.86 7.61 14.25
C GLY A 49 14.62 6.31 13.51
N ARG A 50 13.36 5.84 13.44
CA ARG A 50 12.98 4.61 12.73
C ARG A 50 11.77 4.83 11.84
N SER A 51 11.78 4.18 10.70
CA SER A 51 10.68 4.16 9.74
C SER A 51 10.20 2.74 9.50
N ARG A 52 8.91 2.58 9.23
CA ARG A 52 8.32 1.33 8.78
C ARG A 52 7.96 1.42 7.29
N MET A 53 8.39 0.43 6.56
CA MET A 53 8.09 0.28 5.14
C MET A 53 7.13 -0.89 4.95
N THR A 54 6.10 -0.69 4.13
CA THR A 54 5.27 -1.77 3.61
C THR A 54 5.61 -1.97 2.14
N LEU A 55 6.05 -3.17 1.78
CA LEU A 55 6.43 -3.54 0.43
C LEU A 55 5.40 -4.53 -0.13
N GLN A 56 4.80 -4.21 -1.27
CA GLN A 56 4.03 -5.17 -2.06
C GLN A 56 4.85 -5.60 -3.27
N ILE A 57 5.14 -6.88 -3.37
CA ILE A 57 6.04 -7.44 -4.38
C ILE A 57 5.33 -8.58 -5.10
N ASP A 58 5.44 -8.62 -6.44
CA ASP A 58 5.07 -9.79 -7.22
C ASP A 58 6.19 -10.82 -7.13
N ALA A 59 5.98 -11.86 -6.32
CA ALA A 59 6.97 -12.90 -6.12
C ALA A 59 6.32 -14.21 -5.66
N GLY A 60 6.92 -15.34 -6.00
CA GLY A 60 6.60 -16.63 -5.41
C GLY A 60 7.19 -16.78 -4.00
N HIS A 61 6.79 -17.82 -3.25
CA HIS A 61 7.28 -18.08 -1.89
C HIS A 61 8.81 -18.13 -1.78
N ALA A 62 9.47 -18.90 -2.66
CA ALA A 62 10.92 -19.05 -2.65
C ALA A 62 11.65 -17.74 -2.97
N GLU A 63 11.05 -16.91 -3.81
CA GLU A 63 11.59 -15.61 -4.20
C GLU A 63 11.49 -14.59 -3.07
N VAL A 64 10.36 -14.56 -2.34
CA VAL A 64 10.18 -13.68 -1.17
C VAL A 64 11.17 -14.02 -0.06
N ASP A 65 11.41 -15.30 0.20
CA ASP A 65 12.44 -15.73 1.16
C ASP A 65 13.83 -15.23 0.77
N GLN A 66 14.14 -15.19 -0.52
CA GLN A 66 15.39 -14.61 -0.99
C GLN A 66 15.43 -13.10 -0.78
N VAL A 67 14.34 -12.39 -1.07
CA VAL A 67 14.23 -10.93 -0.79
C VAL A 67 14.45 -10.67 0.69
N ARG A 68 13.74 -11.39 1.57
CA ARG A 68 13.86 -11.26 3.02
C ARG A 68 15.31 -11.46 3.48
N LYS A 69 15.96 -12.56 3.11
CA LYS A 69 17.36 -12.85 3.46
C LYS A 69 18.36 -11.80 2.96
N GLN A 70 18.07 -11.14 1.83
CA GLN A 70 18.92 -10.08 1.31
C GLN A 70 18.69 -8.76 2.04
N LEU A 71 17.43 -8.44 2.39
CA LEU A 71 17.10 -7.27 3.18
C LEU A 71 17.72 -7.36 4.60
N GLU A 72 17.68 -8.54 5.22
CA GLU A 72 18.30 -8.81 6.53
C GLU A 72 19.82 -8.53 6.57
N ARG A 73 20.48 -8.49 5.43
CA ARG A 73 21.92 -8.16 5.34
C ARG A 73 22.21 -6.65 5.33
N LEU A 74 21.19 -5.84 5.14
CA LEU A 74 21.35 -4.39 5.21
C LEU A 74 21.40 -3.96 6.68
N VAL A 75 22.44 -3.23 7.05
CA VAL A 75 22.67 -2.79 8.44
C VAL A 75 21.52 -1.93 8.96
N GLU A 76 20.89 -1.17 8.06
CA GLU A 76 19.76 -0.30 8.37
C GLU A 76 18.44 -1.06 8.60
N VAL A 77 18.37 -2.33 8.24
CA VAL A 77 17.16 -3.15 8.43
C VAL A 77 17.19 -3.78 9.81
N LEU A 78 16.21 -3.43 10.63
CA LEU A 78 16.11 -3.86 12.02
C LEU A 78 15.21 -5.09 12.19
N GLU A 79 14.13 -5.14 11.40
CA GLU A 79 13.12 -6.20 11.47
C GLU A 79 12.46 -6.39 10.11
N ILE A 80 12.16 -7.63 9.73
CA ILE A 80 11.36 -7.94 8.55
C ILE A 80 10.31 -8.97 8.94
N GLU A 81 9.08 -8.70 8.55
CA GLU A 81 7.96 -9.61 8.73
C GLU A 81 7.26 -9.86 7.39
N ASP A 82 7.09 -11.13 7.01
CA ASP A 82 6.20 -11.51 5.90
C ASP A 82 4.77 -11.56 6.43
N LEU A 83 3.93 -10.65 5.95
CA LEU A 83 2.54 -10.50 6.35
C LEU A 83 1.56 -11.14 5.35
N THR A 84 2.05 -11.79 4.31
CA THR A 84 1.23 -12.27 3.18
C THR A 84 0.12 -13.23 3.61
N GLU A 85 0.41 -14.15 4.52
CA GLU A 85 -0.52 -15.19 4.97
C GLU A 85 -1.07 -14.94 6.39
N HIS A 86 -0.86 -13.74 6.92
CA HIS A 86 -1.31 -13.38 8.25
C HIS A 86 -2.64 -12.63 8.23
N ASP A 87 -3.43 -12.77 9.30
CA ASP A 87 -4.59 -11.93 9.54
C ASP A 87 -4.11 -10.49 9.86
N VAL A 88 -4.39 -9.57 8.97
CA VAL A 88 -3.87 -8.20 9.01
C VAL A 88 -4.97 -7.16 8.89
N HIS A 89 -4.71 -5.98 9.41
CA HIS A 89 -5.38 -4.76 8.99
C HIS A 89 -4.57 -4.16 7.84
N SER A 90 -5.21 -4.01 6.69
CA SER A 90 -4.63 -3.28 5.55
C SER A 90 -5.50 -2.05 5.30
N ARG A 91 -4.87 -0.89 5.15
CA ARG A 91 -5.58 0.35 4.82
C ARG A 91 -4.82 1.12 3.75
N GLU A 92 -5.56 1.66 2.80
CA GLU A 92 -5.04 2.51 1.74
C GLU A 92 -5.95 3.74 1.59
N LEU A 93 -5.36 4.89 1.28
CA LEU A 93 -6.05 6.15 1.03
C LEU A 93 -6.04 6.46 -0.46
N VAL A 94 -7.19 6.89 -0.97
CA VAL A 94 -7.35 7.47 -2.31
C VAL A 94 -7.77 8.92 -2.15
N VAL A 95 -7.14 9.82 -2.89
CA VAL A 95 -7.61 11.20 -3.10
C VAL A 95 -7.88 11.39 -4.57
N ALA A 96 -9.05 11.90 -4.91
CA ALA A 96 -9.46 12.06 -6.29
C ALA A 96 -10.19 13.39 -6.51
N ARG A 97 -10.03 13.95 -7.71
CA ARG A 97 -10.83 15.08 -8.17
C ARG A 97 -11.90 14.56 -9.13
N VAL A 98 -13.16 14.79 -8.81
CA VAL A 98 -14.31 14.22 -9.52
C VAL A 98 -15.28 15.33 -9.96
N ALA A 99 -16.09 15.07 -10.97
CA ALA A 99 -17.18 15.97 -11.34
C ALA A 99 -18.18 16.10 -10.17
N ALA A 100 -18.67 17.30 -9.93
CA ALA A 100 -19.62 17.55 -8.83
C ALA A 100 -20.89 16.67 -8.92
N SER A 101 -21.30 16.30 -10.13
CA SER A 101 -22.49 15.47 -10.37
C SER A 101 -22.41 14.05 -9.83
N VAL A 102 -21.21 13.47 -9.71
CA VAL A 102 -21.01 12.07 -9.23
C VAL A 102 -20.75 11.99 -7.72
N VAL A 103 -20.55 13.13 -7.06
CA VAL A 103 -20.23 13.18 -5.62
C VAL A 103 -21.26 12.45 -4.75
N PRO A 104 -22.61 12.64 -4.94
CA PRO A 104 -23.59 11.97 -4.09
C PRO A 104 -23.48 10.44 -4.14
N GLU A 105 -23.22 9.86 -5.31
CA GLU A 105 -23.01 8.41 -5.46
C GLU A 105 -21.77 7.93 -4.72
N LEU A 106 -20.65 8.65 -4.87
CA LEU A 106 -19.38 8.27 -4.24
C LEU A 106 -19.43 8.44 -2.72
N VAL A 107 -20.12 9.45 -2.20
CA VAL A 107 -20.37 9.62 -0.76
C VAL A 107 -21.22 8.47 -0.22
N ALA A 108 -22.23 8.01 -0.94
CA ALA A 108 -23.02 6.84 -0.56
C ALA A 108 -22.19 5.55 -0.48
N LYS A 109 -21.05 5.49 -1.19
CA LYS A 109 -20.05 4.40 -1.15
C LYS A 109 -18.95 4.63 -0.10
N GLY A 110 -19.03 5.67 0.71
CA GLY A 110 -18.10 5.95 1.80
C GLY A 110 -17.02 6.99 1.51
N ALA A 111 -17.08 7.67 0.37
CA ALA A 111 -16.17 8.78 0.11
C ALA A 111 -16.50 9.99 1.00
N ARG A 112 -15.48 10.75 1.37
CA ARG A 112 -15.59 12.00 2.11
C ARG A 112 -15.16 13.18 1.22
N VAL A 113 -15.95 14.25 1.24
CA VAL A 113 -15.62 15.49 0.54
C VAL A 113 -14.54 16.24 1.31
N LEU A 114 -13.42 16.54 0.65
CA LEU A 114 -12.33 17.36 1.17
C LEU A 114 -12.51 18.83 0.77
N GLU A 115 -12.81 19.07 -0.50
CA GLU A 115 -12.97 20.41 -1.06
C GLU A 115 -14.15 20.40 -2.04
N PRO A 116 -15.28 21.02 -1.66
CA PRO A 116 -16.45 21.13 -2.55
C PRO A 116 -16.22 22.16 -3.65
N GLY A 117 -16.70 21.87 -4.85
CA GLY A 117 -16.69 22.79 -5.98
C GLY A 117 -17.91 22.61 -6.87
N SER A 118 -18.26 23.65 -7.64
CA SER A 118 -19.45 23.64 -8.50
C SER A 118 -19.28 22.79 -9.76
N VAL A 119 -18.06 22.65 -10.25
CA VAL A 119 -17.72 21.87 -11.45
C VAL A 119 -17.01 20.58 -11.06
N SER A 120 -16.02 20.69 -10.19
CA SER A 120 -15.26 19.56 -9.69
C SER A 120 -15.10 19.63 -8.17
N THR A 121 -15.05 18.48 -7.52
CA THR A 121 -14.95 18.32 -6.07
C THR A 121 -13.76 17.39 -5.77
N THR A 122 -12.98 17.71 -4.77
CA THR A 122 -11.94 16.81 -4.26
C THR A 122 -12.52 15.92 -3.16
N ILE A 123 -12.36 14.62 -3.31
CA ILE A 123 -12.86 13.63 -2.37
C ILE A 123 -11.72 12.74 -1.90
N GLU A 124 -11.91 12.07 -0.77
CA GLU A 124 -11.07 10.97 -0.32
C GLU A 124 -11.90 9.72 -0.05
N PHE A 125 -11.25 8.58 -0.15
CA PHE A 125 -11.77 7.28 0.26
C PHE A 125 -10.65 6.48 0.93
N ALA A 126 -10.94 5.84 2.06
CA ALA A 126 -10.00 4.96 2.73
C ALA A 126 -10.66 3.60 3.01
N GLY A 127 -9.97 2.52 2.63
CA GLY A 127 -10.50 1.18 2.75
C GLY A 127 -9.43 0.11 2.69
N GLU A 128 -9.86 -1.15 2.65
CA GLU A 128 -9.01 -2.29 2.36
C GLU A 128 -8.69 -2.34 0.85
N GLY A 129 -7.64 -3.08 0.47
CA GLY A 129 -7.14 -3.07 -0.90
C GLY A 129 -8.20 -3.41 -1.97
N GLU A 130 -9.10 -4.36 -1.68
CA GLU A 130 -10.21 -4.72 -2.59
C GLU A 130 -11.25 -3.61 -2.70
N GLU A 131 -11.62 -2.98 -1.57
CA GLU A 131 -12.55 -1.85 -1.53
C GLU A 131 -11.99 -0.66 -2.31
N VAL A 132 -10.71 -0.36 -2.10
CA VAL A 132 -9.99 0.70 -2.82
C VAL A 132 -9.91 0.39 -4.30
N GLY A 133 -9.63 -0.86 -4.67
CA GLY A 133 -9.62 -1.31 -6.06
C GLY A 133 -10.96 -1.09 -6.75
N ALA A 134 -12.05 -1.51 -6.12
CA ALA A 134 -13.41 -1.32 -6.61
C ALA A 134 -13.78 0.16 -6.73
N PHE A 135 -13.43 0.96 -5.72
CA PHE A 135 -13.68 2.41 -5.73
C PHE A 135 -12.94 3.12 -6.88
N VAL A 136 -11.66 2.78 -7.11
CA VAL A 136 -10.89 3.36 -8.22
C VAL A 136 -11.45 2.94 -9.58
N GLU A 137 -11.96 1.71 -9.71
CA GLU A 137 -12.61 1.26 -10.94
C GLU A 137 -13.92 2.03 -11.19
N ASP A 138 -14.69 2.33 -10.15
CA ASP A 138 -15.86 3.19 -10.27
C ASP A 138 -15.47 4.60 -10.73
N LEU A 139 -14.40 5.19 -10.19
CA LEU A 139 -13.89 6.48 -10.65
C LEU A 139 -13.54 6.46 -12.14
N ARG A 140 -12.94 5.39 -12.63
CA ARG A 140 -12.62 5.22 -14.06
C ARG A 140 -13.86 5.18 -14.93
N ARG A 141 -14.93 4.50 -14.49
CA ARG A 141 -16.21 4.44 -15.21
C ARG A 141 -16.86 5.81 -15.35
N HIS A 142 -16.64 6.70 -14.40
CA HIS A 142 -17.07 8.10 -14.47
C HIS A 142 -16.13 9.00 -15.31
N GLY A 143 -15.13 8.40 -15.97
CA GLY A 143 -14.19 9.14 -16.83
C GLY A 143 -13.13 9.92 -16.04
N ASN A 144 -12.98 9.65 -14.76
CA ASN A 144 -12.02 10.37 -13.92
C ASN A 144 -10.64 9.71 -13.91
N LEU A 145 -9.61 10.50 -14.21
CA LEU A 145 -8.22 10.07 -14.23
C LEU A 145 -7.31 10.83 -13.22
N ASP A 146 -7.86 11.81 -12.51
CA ASP A 146 -7.08 12.57 -11.52
C ASP A 146 -7.22 11.91 -10.13
N VAL A 147 -6.44 10.87 -9.94
CA VAL A 147 -6.47 9.99 -8.76
C VAL A 147 -5.06 9.79 -8.21
N VAL A 148 -4.91 9.99 -6.92
CA VAL A 148 -3.67 9.70 -6.17
C VAL A 148 -3.96 8.63 -5.12
N ARG A 149 -3.07 7.65 -4.99
CA ARG A 149 -3.16 6.55 -4.02
C ARG A 149 -1.93 6.55 -3.11
N SER A 150 -2.14 6.28 -1.83
CA SER A 150 -1.03 6.18 -0.86
C SER A 150 -0.23 4.89 -0.98
N GLY A 151 -0.81 3.83 -1.54
CA GLY A 151 -0.38 2.46 -1.28
C GLY A 151 -0.82 1.99 0.13
N PRO A 152 -0.73 0.70 0.41
CA PRO A 152 -1.22 0.13 1.66
C PRO A 152 -0.27 0.40 2.83
N VAL A 153 -0.83 0.64 4.00
CA VAL A 153 -0.20 0.42 5.31
C VAL A 153 -0.80 -0.85 5.89
N VAL A 154 0.04 -1.72 6.44
CA VAL A 154 -0.38 -3.04 6.90
C VAL A 154 0.13 -3.29 8.31
N MET A 155 -0.72 -3.81 9.17
CA MET A 155 -0.40 -4.20 10.54
C MET A 155 -1.04 -5.54 10.86
N ARG A 156 -0.29 -6.43 11.51
CA ARG A 156 -0.83 -7.71 12.01
C ARG A 156 -1.99 -7.45 12.99
N ARG A 157 -3.06 -8.20 12.88
CA ARG A 157 -4.11 -8.19 13.90
C ARG A 157 -3.58 -8.81 15.18
N THR A 158 -3.87 -8.19 16.31
CA THR A 158 -3.64 -8.82 17.61
C THR A 158 -4.58 -10.02 17.76
N ALA A 159 -4.05 -11.16 18.26
CA ALA A 159 -4.90 -12.28 18.62
C ALA A 159 -6.03 -11.79 19.54
N ARG A 160 -7.28 -12.16 19.22
CA ARG A 160 -8.41 -11.86 20.12
C ARG A 160 -8.09 -12.47 21.48
N ILE A 161 -8.00 -11.65 22.50
CA ILE A 161 -8.01 -12.11 23.90
C ILE A 161 -9.41 -12.73 24.08
N GLN A 162 -9.43 -14.07 24.22
CA GLN A 162 -10.63 -14.81 24.60
C GLN A 162 -10.92 -14.60 26.08
#